data_9d46d862b5d9a58b307f2d2853d544e9
#
_entry.id   9d46d862b5d9a58b307f2d2853d544e9
#
_cell.length_a   1.000
_cell.length_b   1.000
_cell.length_c   1.000
_cell.angle_alpha   90.00
_cell.angle_beta   90.00
_cell.angle_gamma   90.00
#
_symmetry.space_group_name_H-M   'P 1'
#
loop_
_entity.id
_entity.type
_entity.pdbx_description
1 polymer ?
#
loop_
_entity_poly.entity_id
_entity_poly.type
_entity_poly.pdbx_seq_one_letter_code
_entity_poly.pdbx_strand_id
1 'polypeptide(L)'
;MKKRFNYYSILFLLLLFASCSKNEDYTVLIPTDADFVALINPKSIAEKGNFNEINQYKFYQLAENEIKNQDPTFDKLFNQIKDNPTSAGIDIISPIYLFGQKINGKNMVALITNMRDKDQFEEHLTTIYKGINKKEISFEKKDGFTTISGFDKPFMAWNKSQFLLIVSEFGVGEKAIQDYFTKIINDKHSLAKENNSFGDFVKNSQDINIWYTGNFLKNFSKTENKSKKNLDFTKSSWVNFISFTSDGISFTQKFHPDAITKVELAKRPMWKSKINTDFFKFFPAQSYMNIGLGIYPANTRYVFEDQNFLTTFLEQYEIDLNKLEQSFEGEALFSVYDFEIGKAFNPNDFFGKKEAFIKQVVYPQFVLGGKMKNDIFFKDFLKSHQQNIQKIGPYYMLPISTNMKIYMTYKNNLMYITNNQSIMNQYLNNMISSSNFVTSEFATNASNPMFGYVNLNFDQYPKEVQNYIYQQIPFGNTKEIQKVLSNFDYIDYRVSNEYTKTGKIHMKKTDKNSLEVIFLLLDEAYSLFFNQAQQQNGN
;
A
#
# COMPACT_ATOMS: atom_id res chain seq x y z
N MET A 1 -20.20 -12.39 -24.46
CA MET A 1 -18.78 -12.32 -24.04
C MET A 1 -18.43 -13.60 -23.29
N LYS A 2 -18.33 -14.73 -23.99
CA LYS A 2 -18.03 -16.04 -23.39
C LYS A 2 -16.54 -16.34 -23.49
N LYS A 3 -15.93 -16.69 -22.34
CA LYS A 3 -14.71 -17.49 -22.16
C LYS A 3 -13.40 -16.88 -22.65
N ARG A 4 -12.89 -15.92 -21.90
CA ARG A 4 -11.44 -15.77 -21.68
C ARG A 4 -11.19 -15.66 -20.18
N PHE A 5 -11.68 -16.63 -19.42
CA PHE A 5 -11.23 -16.80 -18.04
C PHE A 5 -9.77 -17.27 -18.15
N ASN A 6 -8.93 -16.47 -17.59
CA ASN A 6 -7.51 -16.41 -17.85
C ASN A 6 -6.81 -17.67 -17.35
N TYR A 7 -6.17 -18.42 -18.23
CA TYR A 7 -5.16 -19.43 -17.93
C TYR A 7 -4.10 -18.91 -16.93
N TYR A 8 -3.97 -17.59 -16.82
CA TYR A 8 -3.13 -16.89 -15.84
C TYR A 8 -3.55 -17.13 -14.39
N SER A 9 -4.84 -17.28 -14.09
CA SER A 9 -5.33 -17.55 -12.74
C SER A 9 -5.01 -18.97 -12.29
N ILE A 10 -5.02 -19.92 -13.20
CA ILE A 10 -4.69 -21.33 -12.93
C ILE A 10 -3.18 -21.46 -12.67
N LEU A 11 -2.35 -20.82 -13.48
CA LEU A 11 -0.90 -20.80 -13.30
C LEU A 11 -0.51 -20.11 -11.99
N PHE A 12 -1.20 -19.05 -11.61
CA PHE A 12 -0.99 -18.34 -10.35
C PHE A 12 -1.37 -19.19 -9.13
N LEU A 13 -2.42 -20.00 -9.23
CA LEU A 13 -2.82 -20.91 -8.15
C LEU A 13 -1.82 -22.07 -7.95
N LEU A 14 -1.20 -22.56 -9.02
CA LEU A 14 -0.19 -23.61 -8.94
C LEU A 14 1.12 -23.17 -8.26
N LEU A 15 1.37 -21.86 -8.17
CA LEU A 15 2.58 -21.30 -7.56
C LEU A 15 2.57 -21.25 -6.02
N LEU A 16 1.56 -21.79 -5.35
CA LEU A 16 1.35 -21.60 -3.91
C LEU A 16 1.81 -22.75 -2.99
N PHE A 17 2.47 -23.82 -3.48
CA PHE A 17 2.79 -25.03 -2.68
C PHE A 17 4.26 -25.46 -2.66
N ALA A 18 4.77 -25.86 -1.55
CA ALA A 18 6.10 -25.83 -1.03
C ALA A 18 6.94 -27.12 -0.82
N SER A 19 8.31 -27.18 -0.98
CA SER A 19 9.37 -27.87 -0.21
C SER A 19 10.82 -27.78 -0.76
N CYS A 20 11.81 -27.89 0.13
CA CYS A 20 13.23 -27.47 -0.01
C CYS A 20 14.07 -28.11 -1.12
N SER A 21 14.88 -27.30 -1.83
CA SER A 21 16.02 -27.71 -2.65
C SER A 21 17.25 -26.79 -2.46
N LYS A 22 18.44 -27.21 -2.90
CA LYS A 22 19.66 -26.38 -2.92
C LYS A 22 19.50 -25.27 -3.96
N ASN A 23 19.60 -24.03 -3.52
CA ASN A 23 19.41 -22.85 -4.37
C ASN A 23 20.68 -22.54 -5.19
N GLU A 24 20.58 -22.56 -6.51
CA GLU A 24 21.45 -21.76 -7.36
C GLU A 24 20.98 -20.28 -7.29
N ASP A 25 21.93 -19.35 -7.34
CA ASP A 25 21.62 -17.92 -7.32
C ASP A 25 21.09 -17.46 -8.70
N TYR A 26 19.77 -17.60 -8.92
CA TYR A 26 19.14 -17.16 -10.15
C TYR A 26 18.86 -15.65 -10.20
N THR A 27 19.20 -14.90 -9.15
CA THR A 27 19.14 -13.43 -9.19
C THR A 27 20.12 -12.84 -10.21
N VAL A 28 21.10 -13.65 -10.64
CA VAL A 28 22.03 -13.29 -11.72
C VAL A 28 21.34 -13.09 -13.08
N LEU A 29 20.11 -13.61 -13.27
CA LEU A 29 19.31 -13.40 -14.47
C LEU A 29 18.46 -12.13 -14.41
N ILE A 30 18.44 -11.38 -13.30
CA ILE A 30 17.70 -10.13 -13.21
C ILE A 30 18.55 -9.03 -13.85
N PRO A 31 18.10 -8.42 -14.98
CA PRO A 31 18.89 -7.42 -15.70
C PRO A 31 19.06 -6.13 -14.89
N THR A 32 20.18 -5.45 -15.11
CA THR A 32 20.55 -4.21 -14.41
C THR A 32 19.56 -3.06 -14.62
N ASP A 33 18.83 -3.09 -15.72
CA ASP A 33 17.84 -2.07 -16.11
C ASP A 33 16.41 -2.49 -15.76
N ALA A 34 16.23 -3.48 -14.89
CA ALA A 34 14.92 -3.76 -14.32
C ALA A 34 14.39 -2.52 -13.57
N ASP A 35 13.14 -2.13 -13.85
CA ASP A 35 12.47 -1.01 -13.19
C ASP A 35 11.97 -1.39 -11.80
N PHE A 36 11.56 -2.66 -11.63
CA PHE A 36 11.12 -3.22 -10.35
C PHE A 36 11.49 -4.70 -10.22
N VAL A 37 11.62 -5.16 -8.99
CA VAL A 37 11.75 -6.57 -8.60
C VAL A 37 10.90 -6.82 -7.37
N ALA A 38 10.04 -7.84 -7.42
CA ALA A 38 9.34 -8.36 -6.25
C ALA A 38 9.86 -9.76 -5.94
N LEU A 39 10.20 -10.00 -4.70
CA LEU A 39 10.52 -11.31 -4.13
C LEU A 39 9.31 -11.76 -3.31
N ILE A 40 8.79 -12.90 -3.62
CA ILE A 40 7.73 -13.57 -2.86
C ILE A 40 8.33 -14.83 -2.25
N ASN A 41 8.07 -15.09 -0.97
CA ASN A 41 8.44 -16.32 -0.28
C ASN A 41 7.21 -17.23 -0.18
N PRO A 42 6.97 -18.13 -1.14
CA PRO A 42 5.73 -18.92 -1.19
C PRO A 42 5.57 -19.83 0.04
N LYS A 43 6.67 -20.40 0.53
CA LYS A 43 6.62 -21.24 1.74
C LYS A 43 6.08 -20.46 2.93
N SER A 44 6.64 -19.27 3.18
CA SER A 44 6.18 -18.42 4.28
C SER A 44 4.72 -17.97 4.09
N ILE A 45 4.33 -17.63 2.87
CA ILE A 45 2.96 -17.27 2.51
C ILE A 45 1.99 -18.43 2.77
N ALA A 46 2.36 -19.64 2.36
CA ALA A 46 1.52 -20.83 2.54
C ALA A 46 1.35 -21.19 4.03
N GLU A 47 2.45 -21.16 4.81
CA GLU A 47 2.42 -21.43 6.24
C GLU A 47 1.57 -20.38 6.99
N LYS A 48 1.79 -19.10 6.71
CA LYS A 48 1.11 -17.98 7.36
C LYS A 48 -0.34 -17.78 6.91
N GLY A 49 -0.63 -18.14 5.66
CA GLY A 49 -1.99 -18.14 5.10
C GLY A 49 -2.80 -19.37 5.44
N ASN A 50 -2.24 -20.33 6.22
CA ASN A 50 -2.88 -21.60 6.59
C ASN A 50 -3.33 -22.40 5.36
N PHE A 51 -2.46 -22.55 4.35
CA PHE A 51 -2.81 -23.24 3.11
C PHE A 51 -3.04 -24.72 3.27
N ASN A 52 -2.68 -25.33 4.40
CA ASN A 52 -3.11 -26.70 4.74
C ASN A 52 -4.64 -26.81 4.79
N GLU A 53 -5.31 -25.72 5.12
CA GLU A 53 -6.77 -25.61 5.18
C GLU A 53 -7.34 -24.82 3.98
N ILE A 54 -6.62 -24.75 2.85
CA ILE A 54 -7.02 -23.93 1.69
C ILE A 54 -8.41 -24.28 1.16
N ASN A 55 -8.84 -25.53 1.33
CA ASN A 55 -10.16 -25.99 0.95
C ASN A 55 -11.31 -25.30 1.70
N GLN A 56 -11.05 -24.61 2.82
CA GLN A 56 -12.07 -23.85 3.54
C GLN A 56 -12.47 -22.58 2.81
N TYR A 57 -11.58 -22.03 1.95
CA TYR A 57 -11.84 -20.78 1.25
C TYR A 57 -12.73 -21.00 0.03
N LYS A 58 -13.83 -20.22 -0.04
CA LYS A 58 -14.80 -20.32 -1.16
C LYS A 58 -14.18 -19.90 -2.49
N PHE A 59 -13.31 -18.89 -2.51
CA PHE A 59 -12.60 -18.50 -3.72
C PHE A 59 -11.77 -19.66 -4.28
N TYR A 60 -11.18 -20.48 -3.41
CA TYR A 60 -10.42 -21.67 -3.82
C TYR A 60 -11.36 -22.77 -4.34
N GLN A 61 -12.45 -23.07 -3.63
CA GLN A 61 -13.46 -24.05 -4.04
C GLN A 61 -14.05 -23.70 -5.42
N LEU A 62 -14.32 -22.42 -5.67
CA LEU A 62 -14.82 -21.97 -6.97
C LEU A 62 -13.78 -22.14 -8.07
N ALA A 63 -12.51 -21.79 -7.81
CA ALA A 63 -11.43 -22.03 -8.76
C ALA A 63 -11.22 -23.54 -9.05
N GLU A 64 -11.27 -24.38 -8.02
CA GLU A 64 -11.20 -25.84 -8.16
C GLU A 64 -12.36 -26.38 -9.02
N ASN A 65 -13.59 -25.91 -8.77
CA ASN A 65 -14.76 -26.31 -9.55
C ASN A 65 -14.66 -25.88 -11.03
N GLU A 66 -14.14 -24.68 -11.30
CA GLU A 66 -13.89 -24.24 -12.69
C GLU A 66 -12.86 -25.13 -13.39
N ILE A 67 -11.81 -25.57 -12.69
CA ILE A 67 -10.81 -26.50 -13.21
C ILE A 67 -11.43 -27.88 -13.52
N LYS A 68 -12.20 -28.42 -12.57
CA LYS A 68 -12.91 -29.71 -12.72
C LYS A 68 -13.85 -29.74 -13.94
N ASN A 69 -14.50 -28.60 -14.21
CA ASN A 69 -15.45 -28.46 -15.32
C ASN A 69 -14.80 -28.30 -16.70
N GLN A 70 -13.47 -28.09 -16.77
CA GLN A 70 -12.78 -27.89 -18.05
C GLN A 70 -12.35 -29.20 -18.71
N ASP A 71 -11.61 -30.03 -18.00
CA ASP A 71 -11.10 -31.32 -18.53
C ASP A 71 -10.72 -32.27 -17.37
N PRO A 72 -11.14 -33.55 -17.39
CA PRO A 72 -10.78 -34.51 -16.33
C PRO A 72 -9.27 -34.71 -16.14
N THR A 73 -8.47 -34.53 -17.20
CA THR A 73 -7.01 -34.64 -17.14
C THR A 73 -6.42 -33.49 -16.32
N PHE A 74 -6.99 -32.29 -16.47
CA PHE A 74 -6.63 -31.13 -15.68
C PHE A 74 -6.94 -31.32 -14.19
N ASP A 75 -8.12 -31.82 -13.87
CA ASP A 75 -8.52 -32.12 -12.50
C ASP A 75 -7.57 -33.13 -11.84
N LYS A 76 -7.21 -34.20 -12.55
CA LYS A 76 -6.25 -35.18 -12.04
C LYS A 76 -4.88 -34.54 -11.75
N LEU A 77 -4.34 -33.80 -12.70
CA LEU A 77 -3.04 -33.13 -12.54
C LEU A 77 -3.07 -32.07 -11.43
N PHE A 78 -4.14 -31.27 -11.36
CA PHE A 78 -4.34 -30.28 -10.34
C PHE A 78 -4.35 -30.91 -8.94
N ASN A 79 -5.10 -31.98 -8.73
CA ASN A 79 -5.15 -32.73 -7.49
C ASN A 79 -3.79 -33.33 -7.13
N GLN A 80 -3.07 -33.89 -8.10
CA GLN A 80 -1.72 -34.41 -7.88
C GLN A 80 -0.75 -33.33 -7.39
N ILE A 81 -0.76 -32.15 -8.01
CA ILE A 81 0.09 -31.01 -7.60
C ILE A 81 -0.37 -30.43 -6.26
N LYS A 82 -1.68 -30.38 -6.01
CA LYS A 82 -2.24 -29.93 -4.73
C LYS A 82 -1.79 -30.83 -3.58
N ASP A 83 -1.91 -32.15 -3.75
CA ASP A 83 -1.56 -33.13 -2.73
C ASP A 83 -0.03 -33.25 -2.54
N ASN A 84 0.72 -33.06 -3.62
CA ASN A 84 2.17 -33.05 -3.62
C ASN A 84 2.72 -31.92 -4.51
N PRO A 85 2.85 -30.71 -3.98
CA PRO A 85 3.34 -29.55 -4.72
C PRO A 85 4.70 -29.74 -5.39
N THR A 86 5.51 -30.67 -4.84
CA THR A 86 6.82 -31.00 -5.40
C THR A 86 6.71 -31.74 -6.73
N SER A 87 5.56 -32.32 -7.04
CA SER A 87 5.28 -33.00 -8.31
C SER A 87 5.01 -32.01 -9.47
N ALA A 88 5.00 -30.72 -9.26
CA ALA A 88 4.84 -29.73 -10.34
C ALA A 88 6.03 -29.71 -11.30
N GLY A 89 7.18 -30.23 -10.88
CA GLY A 89 8.44 -30.15 -11.63
C GLY A 89 9.13 -28.78 -11.51
N ILE A 90 8.39 -27.73 -11.14
CA ILE A 90 8.92 -26.41 -10.79
C ILE A 90 9.02 -26.32 -9.27
N ASP A 91 10.05 -25.64 -8.77
CA ASP A 91 10.15 -25.37 -7.33
C ASP A 91 9.29 -24.16 -6.93
N ILE A 92 8.02 -24.44 -6.72
CA ILE A 92 7.02 -23.42 -6.37
C ILE A 92 7.05 -22.98 -4.90
N ILE A 93 8.03 -23.48 -4.12
CA ILE A 93 8.23 -23.13 -2.70
C ILE A 93 9.46 -22.30 -2.45
N SER A 94 10.45 -22.41 -3.29
CA SER A 94 11.59 -21.51 -3.29
C SER A 94 11.12 -20.08 -3.60
N PRO A 95 11.89 -19.09 -3.17
CA PRO A 95 11.59 -17.71 -3.48
C PRO A 95 11.35 -17.49 -4.98
N ILE A 96 10.27 -16.78 -5.30
CA ILE A 96 9.90 -16.42 -6.66
C ILE A 96 10.25 -14.94 -6.85
N TYR A 97 10.99 -14.63 -7.92
CA TYR A 97 11.25 -13.26 -8.32
C TYR A 97 10.38 -12.88 -9.50
N LEU A 98 9.67 -11.78 -9.34
CA LEU A 98 8.97 -11.08 -10.41
C LEU A 98 9.75 -9.82 -10.72
N PHE A 99 10.16 -9.59 -11.95
CA PHE A 99 10.83 -8.37 -12.33
C PHE A 99 10.33 -7.88 -13.68
N GLY A 100 10.45 -6.59 -13.91
CA GLY A 100 9.94 -6.03 -15.14
C GLY A 100 10.54 -4.68 -15.47
N GLN A 101 10.30 -4.32 -16.73
CA GLN A 101 10.72 -3.06 -17.30
C GLN A 101 9.79 -2.66 -18.44
N LYS A 102 9.92 -1.42 -18.88
CA LYS A 102 9.20 -0.90 -20.03
C LYS A 102 10.07 -1.00 -21.28
N ILE A 103 9.62 -1.77 -22.28
CA ILE A 103 10.32 -1.94 -23.55
C ILE A 103 9.43 -1.35 -24.66
N ASN A 104 9.95 -0.38 -25.41
CA ASN A 104 9.20 0.30 -26.48
C ASN A 104 7.84 0.83 -26.01
N GLY A 105 7.79 1.38 -24.80
CA GLY A 105 6.58 1.94 -24.21
C GLY A 105 5.59 0.94 -23.62
N LYS A 106 5.87 -0.39 -23.69
CA LYS A 106 5.01 -1.47 -23.18
C LYS A 106 5.65 -2.20 -22.02
N ASN A 107 4.83 -2.62 -21.05
CA ASN A 107 5.32 -3.33 -19.88
C ASN A 107 5.59 -4.81 -20.22
N MET A 108 6.75 -5.28 -19.79
CA MET A 108 7.13 -6.68 -19.78
C MET A 108 7.48 -7.09 -18.37
N VAL A 109 6.98 -8.24 -17.94
CA VAL A 109 7.21 -8.83 -16.62
C VAL A 109 7.74 -10.23 -16.82
N ALA A 110 8.80 -10.56 -16.11
CA ALA A 110 9.35 -11.91 -16.05
C ALA A 110 9.21 -12.46 -14.63
N LEU A 111 8.90 -13.74 -14.55
CA LEU A 111 8.92 -14.54 -13.33
C LEU A 111 10.06 -15.53 -13.45
N ILE A 112 10.87 -15.63 -12.40
CA ILE A 112 11.93 -16.64 -12.33
C ILE A 112 11.86 -17.39 -10.99
N THR A 113 12.07 -18.70 -11.06
CA THR A 113 12.19 -19.60 -9.91
C THR A 113 13.05 -20.81 -10.27
N ASN A 114 13.31 -21.70 -9.31
CA ASN A 114 14.05 -22.93 -9.56
C ASN A 114 13.24 -23.95 -10.34
N MET A 115 13.90 -24.68 -11.22
CA MET A 115 13.43 -25.95 -11.76
C MET A 115 13.80 -27.06 -10.78
N ARG A 116 12.87 -27.95 -10.48
CA ARG A 116 13.09 -29.09 -9.59
C ARG A 116 13.30 -30.38 -10.36
N ASP A 117 12.39 -30.66 -11.28
CA ASP A 117 12.41 -31.83 -12.15
C ASP A 117 11.93 -31.41 -13.53
N LYS A 118 12.90 -31.27 -14.43
CA LYS A 118 12.63 -30.83 -15.81
C LYS A 118 11.76 -31.85 -16.58
N ASP A 119 12.03 -33.13 -16.41
CA ASP A 119 11.35 -34.17 -17.19
C ASP A 119 9.89 -34.32 -16.74
N GLN A 120 9.65 -34.24 -15.43
CA GLN A 120 8.30 -34.21 -14.87
C GLN A 120 7.53 -32.96 -15.31
N PHE A 121 8.18 -31.79 -15.33
CA PHE A 121 7.58 -30.55 -15.82
C PHE A 121 7.18 -30.67 -17.31
N GLU A 122 8.06 -31.20 -18.17
CA GLU A 122 7.80 -31.37 -19.59
C GLU A 122 6.65 -32.38 -19.82
N GLU A 123 6.54 -33.46 -19.02
CA GLU A 123 5.42 -34.39 -19.05
C GLU A 123 4.09 -33.69 -18.70
N HIS A 124 4.09 -32.89 -17.65
CA HIS A 124 2.89 -32.12 -17.25
C HIS A 124 2.47 -31.11 -18.32
N LEU A 125 3.43 -30.38 -18.88
CA LEU A 125 3.15 -29.44 -19.97
C LEU A 125 2.56 -30.15 -21.19
N THR A 126 3.13 -31.29 -21.55
CA THR A 126 2.63 -32.10 -22.67
C THR A 126 1.20 -32.57 -22.44
N THR A 127 0.90 -33.03 -21.23
CA THR A 127 -0.43 -33.44 -20.79
C THR A 127 -1.44 -32.31 -20.85
N ILE A 128 -1.08 -31.14 -20.29
CA ILE A 128 -1.91 -29.94 -20.29
C ILE A 128 -2.19 -29.46 -21.72
N TYR A 129 -1.15 -29.36 -22.52
CA TYR A 129 -1.26 -28.84 -23.89
C TYR A 129 -2.12 -29.73 -24.78
N LYS A 130 -1.96 -31.07 -24.69
CA LYS A 130 -2.76 -32.05 -25.40
C LYS A 130 -4.25 -31.98 -24.99
N GLY A 131 -4.51 -31.78 -23.69
CA GLY A 131 -5.88 -31.61 -23.18
C GLY A 131 -6.57 -30.36 -23.73
N ILE A 132 -5.85 -29.24 -23.75
CA ILE A 132 -6.41 -27.93 -24.18
C ILE A 132 -6.53 -27.83 -25.70
N ASN A 133 -5.44 -28.10 -26.41
CA ASN A 133 -5.32 -27.75 -27.82
C ASN A 133 -5.55 -28.96 -28.76
N LYS A 134 -5.65 -30.16 -28.20
CA LYS A 134 -5.74 -31.45 -28.98
C LYS A 134 -4.61 -31.62 -30.02
N LYS A 135 -3.45 -30.98 -29.75
CA LYS A 135 -2.24 -31.02 -30.58
C LYS A 135 -1.06 -31.46 -29.73
N GLU A 136 -0.04 -31.97 -30.38
CA GLU A 136 1.24 -32.22 -29.70
C GLU A 136 2.02 -30.95 -29.52
N ILE A 137 2.74 -30.85 -28.39
CA ILE A 137 3.65 -29.75 -28.07
C ILE A 137 5.03 -30.09 -28.62
N SER A 138 5.75 -29.14 -29.18
CA SER A 138 7.14 -29.31 -29.53
C SER A 138 8.03 -28.39 -28.69
N PHE A 139 9.16 -28.95 -28.26
CA PHE A 139 10.15 -28.27 -27.47
C PHE A 139 11.35 -27.91 -28.33
N GLU A 140 11.82 -26.68 -28.22
CA GLU A 140 13.00 -26.17 -28.91
C GLU A 140 14.09 -25.81 -27.89
N LYS A 141 15.35 -26.07 -28.27
CA LYS A 141 16.51 -25.64 -27.46
C LYS A 141 17.04 -24.32 -27.98
N LYS A 142 17.16 -23.33 -27.10
CA LYS A 142 17.70 -22.03 -27.42
C LYS A 142 18.56 -21.52 -26.27
N ASP A 143 19.82 -21.21 -26.54
CA ASP A 143 20.76 -20.58 -25.58
C ASP A 143 20.86 -21.31 -24.21
N GLY A 144 20.83 -22.65 -24.22
CA GLY A 144 20.91 -23.48 -23.01
C GLY A 144 19.57 -23.70 -22.28
N PHE A 145 18.49 -23.10 -22.79
CA PHE A 145 17.13 -23.30 -22.29
C PHE A 145 16.30 -24.15 -23.28
N THR A 146 15.30 -24.83 -22.74
CA THR A 146 14.20 -25.41 -23.50
C THR A 146 13.06 -24.41 -23.55
N THR A 147 12.43 -24.24 -24.71
CA THR A 147 11.27 -23.37 -24.93
C THR A 147 10.16 -24.12 -25.64
N ILE A 148 8.96 -23.57 -25.65
CA ILE A 148 7.83 -24.12 -26.40
C ILE A 148 7.71 -23.38 -27.73
N SER A 149 7.68 -24.09 -28.84
CA SER A 149 7.42 -23.51 -30.16
C SER A 149 5.90 -23.33 -30.41
N GLY A 150 5.54 -22.25 -31.09
CA GLY A 150 4.17 -22.00 -31.53
C GLY A 150 3.19 -21.53 -30.45
N PHE A 151 3.69 -21.04 -29.31
CA PHE A 151 2.86 -20.40 -28.27
C PHE A 151 2.74 -18.89 -28.52
N ASP A 152 1.53 -18.42 -28.78
CA ASP A 152 1.29 -17.00 -29.02
C ASP A 152 1.54 -16.12 -27.77
N LYS A 153 1.41 -16.65 -26.54
CA LYS A 153 1.69 -15.99 -25.23
C LYS A 153 1.16 -16.89 -24.10
N PRO A 154 1.80 -16.98 -22.92
CA PRO A 154 3.07 -16.42 -22.47
C PRO A 154 4.29 -17.19 -22.97
N PHE A 155 5.47 -16.54 -22.96
CA PHE A 155 6.72 -17.21 -23.31
C PHE A 155 7.31 -17.92 -22.07
N MET A 156 7.58 -19.20 -22.19
CA MET A 156 8.20 -20.01 -21.13
C MET A 156 9.53 -20.58 -21.59
N ALA A 157 10.51 -20.56 -20.69
CA ALA A 157 11.82 -21.15 -20.91
C ALA A 157 12.31 -21.81 -19.62
N TRP A 158 12.99 -22.94 -19.73
CA TRP A 158 13.55 -23.67 -18.60
C TRP A 158 14.79 -24.44 -18.97
N ASN A 159 15.61 -24.70 -17.95
CA ASN A 159 16.74 -25.62 -18.02
C ASN A 159 16.69 -26.59 -16.82
N LYS A 160 17.80 -27.22 -16.45
CA LYS A 160 17.82 -28.17 -15.32
C LYS A 160 17.67 -27.51 -13.94
N SER A 161 17.96 -26.21 -13.83
CA SER A 161 17.99 -25.48 -12.54
C SER A 161 17.03 -24.31 -12.47
N GLN A 162 16.55 -23.79 -13.61
CA GLN A 162 15.83 -22.52 -13.68
C GLN A 162 14.58 -22.64 -14.54
N PHE A 163 13.53 -21.94 -14.10
CA PHE A 163 12.29 -21.72 -14.84
C PHE A 163 12.08 -20.23 -15.01
N LEU A 164 11.81 -19.79 -16.23
CA LEU A 164 11.52 -18.41 -16.60
C LEU A 164 10.19 -18.33 -17.34
N LEU A 165 9.30 -17.43 -16.91
CA LEU A 165 8.06 -17.11 -17.58
C LEU A 165 8.05 -15.61 -17.90
N ILE A 166 7.81 -15.23 -19.16
CA ILE A 166 7.70 -13.83 -19.57
C ILE A 166 6.25 -13.56 -20.01
N VAL A 167 5.69 -12.50 -19.43
CA VAL A 167 4.36 -11.98 -19.72
C VAL A 167 4.49 -10.54 -20.22
N SER A 168 3.71 -10.18 -21.23
CA SER A 168 3.74 -8.85 -21.82
C SER A 168 2.34 -8.25 -21.95
N GLU A 169 2.25 -6.94 -22.02
CA GLU A 169 1.02 -6.25 -22.38
C GLU A 169 0.51 -6.70 -23.76
N PHE A 170 -0.80 -6.53 -23.97
CA PHE A 170 -1.43 -6.80 -25.25
C PHE A 170 -0.79 -5.99 -26.39
N GLY A 171 -0.53 -6.65 -27.52
CA GLY A 171 0.08 -6.03 -28.70
C GLY A 171 1.62 -5.94 -28.68
N VAL A 172 2.31 -6.59 -27.74
CA VAL A 172 3.75 -6.88 -27.84
C VAL A 172 3.94 -8.05 -28.82
N GLY A 173 4.75 -7.84 -29.84
CA GLY A 173 5.08 -8.88 -30.81
C GLY A 173 6.01 -9.95 -30.23
N GLU A 174 5.92 -11.18 -30.77
CA GLU A 174 6.74 -12.31 -30.34
C GLU A 174 8.25 -12.01 -30.37
N LYS A 175 8.71 -11.34 -31.41
CA LYS A 175 10.12 -10.93 -31.53
C LYS A 175 10.60 -10.11 -30.33
N ALA A 176 9.80 -9.16 -29.84
CA ALA A 176 10.19 -8.34 -28.68
C ALA A 176 10.28 -9.17 -27.40
N ILE A 177 9.43 -10.19 -27.25
CA ILE A 177 9.49 -11.13 -26.12
C ILE A 177 10.75 -12.01 -26.22
N GLN A 178 11.07 -12.50 -27.42
CA GLN A 178 12.30 -13.27 -27.67
C GLN A 178 13.57 -12.43 -27.48
N ASP A 179 13.57 -11.17 -27.91
CA ASP A 179 14.69 -10.26 -27.70
C ASP A 179 14.90 -10.00 -26.20
N TYR A 180 13.81 -9.84 -25.43
CA TYR A 180 13.87 -9.69 -23.98
C TYR A 180 14.37 -10.95 -23.28
N PHE A 181 13.91 -12.13 -23.68
CA PHE A 181 14.43 -13.40 -23.20
C PHE A 181 15.94 -13.51 -23.47
N THR A 182 16.36 -13.27 -24.72
CA THR A 182 17.79 -13.33 -25.11
C THR A 182 18.64 -12.36 -24.29
N LYS A 183 18.10 -11.17 -24.00
CA LYS A 183 18.75 -10.20 -23.11
C LYS A 183 18.92 -10.78 -21.71
N ILE A 184 17.85 -11.30 -21.09
CA ILE A 184 17.88 -11.85 -19.73
C ILE A 184 18.96 -12.94 -19.58
N ILE A 185 19.06 -13.87 -20.52
CA ILE A 185 19.96 -15.02 -20.40
C ILE A 185 21.41 -14.72 -20.81
N ASN A 186 21.63 -13.73 -21.65
CA ASN A 186 22.97 -13.38 -22.16
C ASN A 186 23.60 -12.16 -21.44
N ASP A 187 22.85 -11.46 -20.61
CA ASP A 187 23.38 -10.35 -19.85
C ASP A 187 24.36 -10.85 -18.78
N LYS A 188 25.63 -10.48 -18.93
CA LYS A 188 26.69 -10.79 -17.94
C LYS A 188 26.60 -9.88 -16.72
N HIS A 189 25.87 -8.79 -16.82
CA HIS A 189 25.65 -7.78 -15.81
C HIS A 189 24.29 -8.02 -15.17
N SER A 190 24.28 -8.35 -13.90
CA SER A 190 23.03 -8.54 -13.15
C SER A 190 22.84 -7.45 -12.12
N LEU A 191 21.57 -7.14 -11.83
CA LEU A 191 21.22 -6.19 -10.80
C LEU A 191 21.84 -6.56 -9.43
N ALA A 192 21.92 -7.85 -9.14
CA ALA A 192 22.52 -8.37 -7.90
C ALA A 192 24.01 -8.06 -7.76
N LYS A 193 24.73 -7.95 -8.86
CA LYS A 193 26.19 -7.67 -8.86
C LYS A 193 26.50 -6.17 -8.85
N GLU A 194 25.66 -5.36 -9.48
CA GLU A 194 25.98 -3.96 -9.76
C GLU A 194 25.25 -2.97 -8.87
N ASN A 195 24.17 -3.39 -8.18
CA ASN A 195 23.37 -2.50 -7.37
C ASN A 195 23.41 -2.85 -5.88
N ASN A 196 24.05 -2.00 -5.07
CA ASN A 196 24.18 -2.22 -3.63
C ASN A 196 22.82 -2.27 -2.89
N SER A 197 21.82 -1.50 -3.34
CA SER A 197 20.50 -1.51 -2.72
C SER A 197 19.77 -2.83 -2.98
N PHE A 198 20.05 -3.46 -4.11
CA PHE A 198 19.52 -4.78 -4.43
C PHE A 198 20.15 -5.87 -3.55
N GLY A 199 21.42 -5.69 -3.16
CA GLY A 199 22.05 -6.57 -2.16
C GLY A 199 21.34 -6.56 -0.81
N ASP A 200 20.84 -5.39 -0.37
CA ASP A 200 20.03 -5.25 0.86
C ASP A 200 18.66 -5.95 0.72
N PHE A 201 18.05 -5.81 -0.44
CA PHE A 201 16.79 -6.47 -0.81
C PHE A 201 16.87 -8.01 -0.75
N VAL A 202 17.96 -8.60 -1.26
CA VAL A 202 18.14 -10.07 -1.27
C VAL A 202 18.50 -10.61 0.12
N LYS A 203 19.40 -9.91 0.86
CA LYS A 203 19.88 -10.37 2.18
C LYS A 203 18.80 -10.37 3.26
N ASN A 204 17.82 -9.48 3.17
CA ASN A 204 16.76 -9.30 4.16
C ASN A 204 15.44 -9.90 3.67
N SER A 205 15.45 -11.17 3.25
CA SER A 205 14.21 -11.82 2.77
C SER A 205 13.14 -11.86 3.84
N GLN A 206 11.97 -11.30 3.50
CA GLN A 206 10.75 -11.34 4.28
C GLN A 206 9.68 -12.13 3.50
N ASP A 207 8.43 -12.05 3.90
CA ASP A 207 7.34 -12.71 3.17
C ASP A 207 7.21 -12.17 1.76
N ILE A 208 7.28 -10.82 1.63
CA ILE A 208 7.32 -10.12 0.36
C ILE A 208 8.34 -8.98 0.45
N ASN A 209 9.27 -8.93 -0.49
CA ASN A 209 10.15 -7.78 -0.67
C ASN A 209 9.84 -7.13 -2.02
N ILE A 210 9.91 -5.80 -2.11
CA ILE A 210 9.72 -5.06 -3.35
C ILE A 210 10.83 -4.03 -3.49
N TRP A 211 11.64 -4.18 -4.53
CA TRP A 211 12.64 -3.20 -4.95
C TRP A 211 12.15 -2.49 -6.21
N TYR A 212 12.31 -1.17 -6.30
CA TYR A 212 11.98 -0.42 -7.51
C TYR A 212 12.80 0.86 -7.63
N THR A 213 12.92 1.36 -8.86
CA THR A 213 13.63 2.59 -9.21
C THR A 213 12.70 3.81 -9.23
N GLY A 214 13.27 5.00 -9.18
CA GLY A 214 12.51 6.24 -9.41
C GLY A 214 11.94 6.31 -10.83
N ASN A 215 12.57 5.64 -11.79
CA ASN A 215 12.03 5.53 -13.14
C ASN A 215 10.70 4.76 -13.17
N PHE A 216 10.58 3.68 -12.38
CA PHE A 216 9.32 2.98 -12.19
C PHE A 216 8.22 3.93 -11.68
N LEU A 217 8.49 4.70 -10.62
CA LEU A 217 7.53 5.66 -10.07
C LEU A 217 7.11 6.72 -11.10
N LYS A 218 8.05 7.25 -11.88
CA LYS A 218 7.78 8.22 -12.95
C LYS A 218 6.87 7.63 -14.02
N ASN A 219 7.04 6.37 -14.38
CA ASN A 219 6.23 5.69 -15.39
C ASN A 219 4.79 5.40 -14.91
N PHE A 220 4.58 5.26 -13.58
CA PHE A 220 3.26 5.06 -12.97
C PHE A 220 2.53 6.37 -12.70
N SER A 221 3.25 7.43 -12.32
CA SER A 221 2.64 8.74 -12.16
C SER A 221 2.43 9.37 -13.53
N LYS A 222 1.19 9.44 -14.00
CA LYS A 222 0.82 10.18 -15.23
C LYS A 222 1.05 11.70 -15.13
N THR A 223 1.59 12.19 -14.03
CA THR A 223 1.94 13.59 -13.81
C THR A 223 3.24 13.89 -14.53
N GLU A 224 3.15 14.60 -15.65
CA GLU A 224 4.31 15.29 -16.21
C GLU A 224 4.83 16.28 -15.16
N ASN A 225 5.93 15.95 -14.51
CA ASN A 225 6.61 16.87 -13.60
C ASN A 225 7.12 18.07 -14.38
N LYS A 226 6.37 19.16 -14.37
CA LYS A 226 6.74 20.43 -15.01
C LYS A 226 7.70 21.29 -14.16
N SER A 227 8.02 20.84 -12.95
CA SER A 227 8.89 21.60 -12.06
C SER A 227 10.36 21.41 -12.43
N LYS A 228 11.01 22.48 -12.86
CA LYS A 228 12.45 22.51 -13.20
C LYS A 228 13.39 22.49 -11.98
N LYS A 229 12.84 22.42 -10.75
CA LYS A 229 13.60 22.57 -9.51
C LYS A 229 13.71 21.30 -8.67
N ASN A 230 13.10 20.20 -9.11
CA ASN A 230 12.98 18.99 -8.31
C ASN A 230 14.20 18.09 -8.43
N LEU A 231 14.48 17.38 -7.35
CA LEU A 231 15.47 16.31 -7.33
C LEU A 231 15.06 15.23 -8.34
N ASP A 232 16.00 14.82 -9.19
CA ASP A 232 15.80 13.70 -10.09
C ASP A 232 16.06 12.38 -9.34
N PHE A 233 14.97 11.72 -8.95
CA PHE A 233 15.04 10.43 -8.27
C PHE A 233 15.13 9.22 -9.21
N THR A 234 15.20 9.42 -10.53
CA THR A 234 15.12 8.31 -11.52
C THR A 234 16.19 7.25 -11.32
N LYS A 235 17.37 7.63 -10.83
CA LYS A 235 18.49 6.74 -10.51
C LYS A 235 18.50 6.22 -9.07
N SER A 236 17.63 6.75 -8.23
CA SER A 236 17.46 6.29 -6.86
C SER A 236 16.57 5.05 -6.81
N SER A 237 16.61 4.32 -5.72
CA SER A 237 15.78 3.11 -5.54
C SER A 237 15.16 3.04 -4.15
N TRP A 238 14.10 2.26 -4.04
CA TRP A 238 13.40 1.95 -2.78
C TRP A 238 13.34 0.45 -2.59
N VAL A 239 13.48 0.03 -1.35
CA VAL A 239 13.27 -1.35 -0.93
C VAL A 239 12.18 -1.37 0.11
N ASN A 240 11.15 -2.17 -0.11
CA ASN A 240 10.08 -2.40 0.84
C ASN A 240 10.11 -3.85 1.31
N PHE A 241 9.98 -4.04 2.60
CA PHE A 241 9.91 -5.33 3.27
C PHE A 241 8.54 -5.46 3.93
N ILE A 242 7.83 -6.54 3.66
CA ILE A 242 6.50 -6.81 4.21
C ILE A 242 6.54 -8.16 4.92
N SER A 243 6.09 -8.18 6.16
CA SER A 243 6.01 -9.38 6.99
C SER A 243 4.64 -9.53 7.62
N PHE A 244 4.11 -10.73 7.59
CA PHE A 244 2.88 -11.13 8.23
C PHE A 244 3.21 -11.86 9.53
N THR A 245 2.63 -11.39 10.65
CA THR A 245 2.84 -11.96 11.99
C THR A 245 1.50 -12.20 12.67
N SER A 246 1.47 -12.90 13.80
CA SER A 246 0.24 -13.12 14.56
C SER A 246 -0.34 -11.83 15.18
N ASP A 247 0.50 -10.79 15.33
CA ASP A 247 0.11 -9.50 15.90
C ASP A 247 -0.04 -8.39 14.86
N GLY A 248 0.05 -8.74 13.54
CA GLY A 248 -0.22 -7.79 12.47
C GLY A 248 0.67 -7.89 11.24
N ILE A 249 0.63 -6.84 10.43
CA ILE A 249 1.38 -6.71 9.17
C ILE A 249 2.39 -5.59 9.34
N SER A 250 3.67 -5.93 9.29
CA SER A 250 4.76 -4.96 9.37
C SER A 250 5.29 -4.61 8.00
N PHE A 251 5.63 -3.35 7.79
CA PHE A 251 6.34 -2.90 6.61
C PHE A 251 7.49 -1.99 6.98
N THR A 252 8.57 -2.10 6.22
CA THR A 252 9.72 -1.22 6.29
C THR A 252 10.09 -0.78 4.89
N GLN A 253 10.22 0.52 4.67
CA GLN A 253 10.73 1.09 3.43
C GLN A 253 12.11 1.70 3.68
N LYS A 254 13.08 1.32 2.84
CA LYS A 254 14.39 1.95 2.79
C LYS A 254 14.55 2.66 1.46
N PHE A 255 14.94 3.92 1.50
CA PHE A 255 15.29 4.71 0.35
C PHE A 255 16.79 4.71 0.15
N HIS A 256 17.25 4.40 -1.04
CA HIS A 256 18.64 4.37 -1.47
C HIS A 256 18.86 5.45 -2.53
N PRO A 257 19.21 6.68 -2.12
CA PRO A 257 19.48 7.75 -3.07
C PRO A 257 20.72 7.46 -3.91
N ASP A 258 20.71 7.86 -5.16
CA ASP A 258 21.93 7.96 -5.95
C ASP A 258 22.88 9.02 -5.37
N ALA A 259 24.13 9.06 -5.86
CA ALA A 259 25.16 9.91 -5.28
C ALA A 259 24.79 11.41 -5.32
N ILE A 260 24.15 11.87 -6.37
CA ILE A 260 23.74 13.27 -6.54
C ILE A 260 22.59 13.59 -5.57
N THR A 261 21.56 12.76 -5.58
CA THR A 261 20.41 12.89 -4.68
C THR A 261 20.85 12.86 -3.21
N LYS A 262 21.77 11.98 -2.85
CA LYS A 262 22.32 11.89 -1.48
C LYS A 262 22.98 13.20 -1.03
N VAL A 263 23.78 13.81 -1.89
CA VAL A 263 24.44 15.10 -1.60
C VAL A 263 23.42 16.22 -1.44
N GLU A 264 22.42 16.28 -2.31
CA GLU A 264 21.39 17.32 -2.24
C GLU A 264 20.49 17.18 -1.00
N LEU A 265 20.09 15.97 -0.64
CA LEU A 265 19.33 15.71 0.60
C LEU A 265 20.14 16.06 1.85
N ALA A 266 21.45 15.79 1.85
CA ALA A 266 22.32 16.14 2.97
C ALA A 266 22.44 17.68 3.17
N LYS A 267 22.42 18.45 2.07
CA LYS A 267 22.41 19.91 2.13
C LYS A 267 21.07 20.48 2.61
N ARG A 268 19.99 19.76 2.38
CA ARG A 268 18.62 20.21 2.62
C ARG A 268 17.79 19.10 3.25
N PRO A 269 18.10 18.68 4.50
CA PRO A 269 17.32 17.66 5.18
C PRO A 269 15.88 18.14 5.36
N MET A 270 14.92 17.28 5.10
CA MET A 270 13.50 17.58 5.29
C MET A 270 13.08 17.36 6.74
N TRP A 271 13.59 16.30 7.34
CA TRP A 271 13.16 15.86 8.66
C TRP A 271 14.06 16.40 9.78
N LYS A 272 13.47 16.85 10.88
CA LYS A 272 14.18 17.06 12.15
C LYS A 272 14.60 15.70 12.73
N SER A 273 15.46 15.69 13.73
CA SER A 273 15.84 14.44 14.41
C SER A 273 14.70 13.89 15.29
N LYS A 274 13.87 14.76 15.83
CA LYS A 274 12.72 14.44 16.69
C LYS A 274 11.74 15.62 16.72
N ILE A 275 10.54 15.39 17.26
CA ILE A 275 9.55 16.43 17.50
C ILE A 275 9.73 17.00 18.92
N ASN A 276 9.68 18.31 19.06
CA ASN A 276 9.59 18.92 20.38
C ASN A 276 8.15 18.79 20.90
N THR A 277 7.98 18.10 22.01
CA THR A 277 6.68 17.69 22.57
C THR A 277 6.08 18.66 23.60
N ASP A 278 6.71 19.82 23.87
CA ASP A 278 6.29 20.75 24.93
C ASP A 278 4.82 21.18 24.83
N PHE A 279 4.28 21.25 23.63
CA PHE A 279 2.89 21.64 23.38
C PHE A 279 1.91 20.45 23.35
N PHE A 280 2.38 19.20 23.35
CA PHE A 280 1.53 18.01 23.31
C PHE A 280 0.62 17.86 24.53
N LYS A 281 1.00 18.45 25.65
CA LYS A 281 0.18 18.51 26.88
C LYS A 281 -1.18 19.20 26.71
N PHE A 282 -1.37 19.94 25.62
CA PHE A 282 -2.64 20.59 25.29
C PHE A 282 -3.54 19.74 24.41
N PHE A 283 -3.12 18.51 24.08
CA PHE A 283 -3.89 17.58 23.27
C PHE A 283 -4.51 16.47 24.12
N PRO A 284 -5.71 15.99 23.79
CA PRO A 284 -6.32 14.85 24.47
C PRO A 284 -5.44 13.59 24.39
N ALA A 285 -5.46 12.76 25.44
CA ALA A 285 -4.74 11.48 25.46
C ALA A 285 -5.41 10.43 24.58
N GLN A 286 -6.74 10.37 24.66
CA GLN A 286 -7.52 9.46 23.83
C GLN A 286 -7.65 10.07 22.43
N SER A 287 -7.38 9.28 21.42
CA SER A 287 -7.59 9.69 20.03
C SER A 287 -7.83 8.52 19.11
N TYR A 288 -8.54 8.82 18.03
CA TYR A 288 -8.77 7.89 16.92
C TYR A 288 -7.74 8.05 15.80
N MET A 289 -7.09 9.20 15.73
CA MET A 289 -6.04 9.49 14.76
C MET A 289 -5.07 10.52 15.32
N ASN A 290 -3.78 10.26 15.14
CA ASN A 290 -2.72 11.23 15.44
C ASN A 290 -1.73 11.31 14.28
N ILE A 291 -1.28 12.51 13.96
CA ILE A 291 -0.17 12.75 13.04
C ILE A 291 0.74 13.81 13.67
N GLY A 292 1.94 13.38 14.05
CA GLY A 292 2.99 14.26 14.54
C GLY A 292 4.03 14.52 13.46
N LEU A 293 4.53 15.75 13.39
CA LEU A 293 5.42 16.21 12.33
C LEU A 293 6.54 17.09 12.90
N GLY A 294 7.79 16.79 12.53
CA GLY A 294 8.98 17.59 12.80
C GLY A 294 9.81 17.74 11.53
N ILE A 295 9.70 18.91 10.88
CA ILE A 295 10.31 19.19 9.57
C ILE A 295 11.11 20.49 9.60
N TYR A 296 11.97 20.67 8.60
CA TYR A 296 12.57 21.96 8.26
C TYR A 296 11.72 22.67 7.20
N PRO A 297 10.90 23.68 7.54
CA PRO A 297 9.90 24.25 6.62
C PRO A 297 10.49 24.72 5.29
N ALA A 298 11.64 25.39 5.32
CA ALA A 298 12.33 25.89 4.13
C ALA A 298 12.72 24.79 3.12
N ASN A 299 12.84 23.55 3.58
CA ASN A 299 13.22 22.40 2.74
C ASN A 299 12.00 21.61 2.24
N THR A 300 10.81 21.82 2.81
CA THR A 300 9.60 21.06 2.46
C THR A 300 9.04 21.43 1.10
N ARG A 301 9.31 22.64 0.63
CA ARG A 301 8.86 23.12 -0.68
C ARG A 301 9.24 22.17 -1.82
N TYR A 302 10.42 21.55 -1.75
CA TYR A 302 10.89 20.59 -2.77
C TYR A 302 10.04 19.29 -2.83
N VAL A 303 9.29 19.00 -1.77
CA VAL A 303 8.43 17.82 -1.68
C VAL A 303 6.97 18.18 -2.00
N PHE A 304 6.54 19.37 -1.60
CA PHE A 304 5.12 19.76 -1.70
C PHE A 304 4.76 20.46 -3.01
N GLU A 305 5.71 21.15 -3.66
CA GLU A 305 5.46 21.82 -4.94
C GLU A 305 5.04 20.84 -6.06
N ASP A 306 5.38 19.55 -5.95
CA ASP A 306 5.00 18.51 -6.92
C ASP A 306 3.71 17.75 -6.56
N GLN A 307 3.14 18.00 -5.39
CA GLN A 307 1.89 17.40 -4.96
C GLN A 307 0.72 18.27 -5.40
N ASN A 308 0.19 18.04 -6.60
CA ASN A 308 -0.98 18.78 -7.11
C ASN A 308 -2.11 18.93 -6.08
N PHE A 309 -2.32 17.91 -5.23
CA PHE A 309 -3.31 17.96 -4.16
C PHE A 309 -3.01 19.07 -3.14
N LEU A 310 -1.78 19.15 -2.66
CA LEU A 310 -1.38 20.15 -1.66
C LEU A 310 -1.37 21.57 -2.25
N THR A 311 -0.88 21.72 -3.47
CA THR A 311 -0.89 23.01 -4.18
C THR A 311 -2.34 23.47 -4.37
N THR A 312 -3.22 22.61 -4.88
CA THR A 312 -4.65 22.91 -5.05
C THR A 312 -5.32 23.26 -3.72
N PHE A 313 -4.99 22.54 -2.64
CA PHE A 313 -5.52 22.83 -1.30
C PHE A 313 -5.05 24.20 -0.80
N LEU A 314 -3.76 24.51 -0.92
CA LEU A 314 -3.20 25.79 -0.49
C LEU A 314 -3.80 26.96 -1.28
N GLU A 315 -3.97 26.79 -2.59
CA GLU A 315 -4.62 27.77 -3.47
C GLU A 315 -6.10 27.94 -3.14
N GLN A 316 -6.83 26.85 -2.93
CA GLN A 316 -8.25 26.87 -2.59
C GLN A 316 -8.54 27.64 -1.29
N TYR A 317 -7.62 27.58 -0.33
CA TYR A 317 -7.75 28.27 0.97
C TYR A 317 -6.90 29.54 1.06
N GLU A 318 -6.41 30.05 -0.07
CA GLU A 318 -5.61 31.28 -0.15
C GLU A 318 -4.44 31.28 0.85
N ILE A 319 -3.80 30.12 1.06
CA ILE A 319 -2.69 29.96 1.98
C ILE A 319 -1.39 30.38 1.30
N ASP A 320 -0.78 31.47 1.77
CA ASP A 320 0.54 31.91 1.33
C ASP A 320 1.64 31.01 1.92
N LEU A 321 2.16 30.12 1.08
CA LEU A 321 3.21 29.17 1.47
C LEU A 321 4.49 29.86 1.95
N ASN A 322 4.86 31.04 1.39
CA ASN A 322 6.05 31.77 1.83
C ASN A 322 5.89 32.27 3.25
N LYS A 323 4.72 32.81 3.58
CA LYS A 323 4.43 33.30 4.94
C LYS A 323 4.34 32.14 5.93
N LEU A 324 3.76 31.01 5.50
CA LEU A 324 3.74 29.80 6.32
C LEU A 324 5.16 29.33 6.64
N GLU A 325 6.04 29.20 5.66
CA GLU A 325 7.43 28.79 5.85
C GLU A 325 8.22 29.74 6.75
N GLN A 326 8.02 31.05 6.59
CA GLN A 326 8.68 32.05 7.42
C GLN A 326 8.21 32.00 8.88
N SER A 327 6.94 31.66 9.10
CA SER A 327 6.30 31.68 10.43
C SER A 327 6.35 30.33 11.13
N PHE A 328 6.30 29.22 10.41
CA PHE A 328 6.25 27.89 10.99
C PHE A 328 7.62 27.45 11.51
N GLU A 329 7.69 26.92 12.73
CA GLU A 329 8.94 26.41 13.33
C GLU A 329 9.28 25.00 12.85
N GLY A 330 8.27 24.27 12.37
CA GLY A 330 8.42 22.93 11.78
C GLY A 330 7.88 21.80 12.61
N GLU A 331 7.24 22.07 13.74
CA GLU A 331 6.62 21.05 14.58
C GLU A 331 5.11 21.23 14.62
N ALA A 332 4.38 20.14 14.35
CA ALA A 332 2.93 20.12 14.45
C ALA A 332 2.43 18.79 15.00
N LEU A 333 1.24 18.83 15.59
CA LEU A 333 0.45 17.65 15.96
C LEU A 333 -0.99 17.88 15.52
N PHE A 334 -1.53 16.89 14.82
CA PHE A 334 -2.95 16.78 14.51
C PHE A 334 -3.52 15.58 15.26
N SER A 335 -4.68 15.74 15.88
CA SER A 335 -5.37 14.67 16.62
C SER A 335 -6.87 14.72 16.37
N VAL A 336 -7.46 13.60 15.99
CA VAL A 336 -8.91 13.36 16.03
C VAL A 336 -9.21 12.57 17.29
N TYR A 337 -9.94 13.14 18.22
CA TYR A 337 -10.11 12.57 19.56
C TYR A 337 -11.55 12.16 19.88
N ASP A 338 -12.54 12.64 19.10
CA ASP A 338 -13.95 12.32 19.28
C ASP A 338 -14.72 12.55 17.99
N PHE A 339 -16.03 12.28 18.00
CA PHE A 339 -16.95 12.52 16.90
C PHE A 339 -18.23 13.19 17.39
N GLU A 340 -18.73 14.13 16.59
CA GLU A 340 -20.03 14.78 16.79
C GLU A 340 -20.98 14.32 15.69
N ILE A 341 -22.21 14.04 16.09
CA ILE A 341 -23.26 13.59 15.17
C ILE A 341 -24.20 14.75 14.93
N GLY A 342 -24.17 15.26 13.72
CA GLY A 342 -25.03 16.36 13.26
C GLY A 342 -26.07 15.91 12.25
N LYS A 343 -26.94 16.81 11.90
CA LYS A 343 -27.92 16.67 10.83
C LYS A 343 -27.57 17.64 9.71
N ALA A 344 -27.32 17.14 8.50
CA ALA A 344 -27.08 17.99 7.34
C ALA A 344 -28.25 17.88 6.34
N PHE A 345 -28.58 19.01 5.76
CA PHE A 345 -29.53 19.09 4.66
C PHE A 345 -28.83 18.64 3.36
N ASN A 346 -29.42 17.69 2.64
CA ASN A 346 -28.93 17.27 1.33
C ASN A 346 -29.81 17.89 0.24
N PRO A 347 -29.36 18.93 -0.47
CA PRO A 347 -30.14 19.58 -1.51
C PRO A 347 -30.41 18.69 -2.73
N ASN A 348 -29.69 17.61 -2.94
CA ASN A 348 -29.90 16.69 -4.07
C ASN A 348 -31.11 15.78 -3.88
N ASP A 349 -31.64 15.65 -2.66
CA ASP A 349 -32.81 14.84 -2.36
C ASP A 349 -34.13 15.62 -2.57
N PHE A 350 -34.08 16.84 -3.14
CA PHE A 350 -35.22 17.74 -3.31
C PHE A 350 -36.35 17.19 -4.20
N PHE A 351 -36.06 16.20 -5.05
CA PHE A 351 -37.01 15.67 -6.04
C PHE A 351 -37.62 14.31 -5.70
N GLY A 352 -37.38 13.72 -4.56
CA GLY A 352 -37.73 12.30 -4.40
C GLY A 352 -38.28 11.81 -3.11
N LYS A 353 -38.61 12.26 -2.04
CA LYS A 353 -39.35 11.78 -0.84
C LYS A 353 -39.15 12.67 0.38
N LYS A 354 -40.22 13.08 1.05
CA LYS A 354 -40.19 14.04 2.19
C LYS A 354 -39.37 13.60 3.40
N GLU A 355 -38.95 12.36 3.51
CA GLU A 355 -38.17 11.83 4.66
C GLU A 355 -36.66 11.82 4.43
N ALA A 356 -36.17 12.09 3.22
CA ALA A 356 -34.76 11.98 2.83
C ALA A 356 -33.96 13.29 3.00
N PHE A 357 -34.60 14.41 3.39
CA PHE A 357 -33.98 15.73 3.41
C PHE A 357 -32.92 15.95 4.52
N ILE A 358 -32.94 15.14 5.55
CA ILE A 358 -32.03 15.30 6.69
C ILE A 358 -31.18 14.06 6.80
N LYS A 359 -29.94 14.16 6.33
CA LYS A 359 -28.97 13.09 6.47
C LYS A 359 -28.18 13.28 7.77
N GLN A 360 -28.02 12.19 8.51
CA GLN A 360 -27.10 12.19 9.64
C GLN A 360 -25.66 12.28 9.09
N VAL A 361 -24.88 13.22 9.63
CA VAL A 361 -23.49 13.45 9.24
C VAL A 361 -22.61 13.35 10.48
N VAL A 362 -21.52 12.63 10.34
CA VAL A 362 -20.52 12.46 11.38
C VAL A 362 -19.39 13.46 11.15
N TYR A 363 -19.10 14.27 12.15
CA TYR A 363 -18.01 15.23 12.14
C TYR A 363 -16.92 14.78 13.13
N PRO A 364 -15.65 14.59 12.68
CA PRO A 364 -14.56 14.35 13.61
C PRO A 364 -14.32 15.60 14.47
N GLN A 365 -14.18 15.41 15.77
CA GLN A 365 -13.66 16.44 16.65
C GLN A 365 -12.14 16.37 16.66
N PHE A 366 -11.47 17.48 16.38
CA PHE A 366 -10.04 17.50 16.18
C PHE A 366 -9.34 18.67 16.88
N VAL A 367 -8.04 18.50 17.07
CA VAL A 367 -7.09 19.54 17.46
C VAL A 367 -5.92 19.52 16.48
N LEU A 368 -5.53 20.69 16.00
CA LEU A 368 -4.30 20.93 15.27
C LEU A 368 -3.49 21.98 16.02
N GLY A 369 -2.26 21.67 16.37
CA GLY A 369 -1.31 22.64 16.92
C GLY A 369 -0.03 22.66 16.11
N GLY A 370 0.45 23.84 15.78
CA GLY A 370 1.71 24.04 15.07
C GLY A 370 2.57 25.09 15.77
N LYS A 371 3.83 24.78 16.05
CA LYS A 371 4.79 25.74 16.60
C LYS A 371 5.15 26.80 15.55
N MET A 372 5.09 28.04 15.96
CA MET A 372 5.33 29.20 15.10
C MET A 372 6.48 30.03 15.66
N LYS A 373 7.32 30.58 14.78
CA LYS A 373 8.37 31.55 15.13
C LYS A 373 7.78 32.95 15.41
N ASN A 374 6.67 33.26 14.74
CA ASN A 374 5.98 34.53 14.77
C ASN A 374 4.52 34.37 14.33
N ASP A 375 3.75 35.47 14.42
CA ASP A 375 2.32 35.50 14.09
C ASP A 375 2.00 36.01 12.67
N ILE A 376 3.00 36.19 11.81
CA ILE A 376 2.82 36.82 10.48
C ILE A 376 1.82 36.01 9.65
N PHE A 377 2.01 34.70 9.55
CA PHE A 377 1.10 33.82 8.82
C PHE A 377 -0.32 33.87 9.39
N PHE A 378 -0.45 33.81 10.72
CA PHE A 378 -1.75 33.80 11.36
C PHE A 378 -2.50 35.12 11.12
N LYS A 379 -1.82 36.26 11.23
CA LYS A 379 -2.40 37.60 10.94
C LYS A 379 -2.81 37.73 9.47
N ASP A 380 -1.99 37.23 8.57
CA ASP A 380 -2.29 37.26 7.13
C ASP A 380 -3.51 36.41 6.79
N PHE A 381 -3.58 35.20 7.32
CA PHE A 381 -4.74 34.32 7.17
C PHE A 381 -6.02 35.00 7.69
N LEU A 382 -5.98 35.63 8.86
CA LEU A 382 -7.13 36.37 9.41
C LEU A 382 -7.54 37.52 8.51
N LYS A 383 -6.57 38.24 7.93
CA LYS A 383 -6.84 39.35 7.01
C LYS A 383 -7.48 38.87 5.69
N SER A 384 -6.99 37.83 5.10
CA SER A 384 -7.53 37.26 3.86
C SER A 384 -8.97 36.78 4.03
N HIS A 385 -9.31 36.26 5.22
CA HIS A 385 -10.62 35.68 5.49
C HIS A 385 -11.50 36.54 6.41
N GLN A 386 -11.19 37.83 6.57
CA GLN A 386 -11.84 38.73 7.52
C GLN A 386 -13.37 38.83 7.39
N GLN A 387 -13.92 38.60 6.20
CA GLN A 387 -15.37 38.62 5.95
C GLN A 387 -16.09 37.43 6.58
N ASN A 388 -15.39 36.30 6.75
CA ASN A 388 -15.94 35.03 7.22
C ASN A 388 -15.56 34.72 8.68
N ILE A 389 -14.57 35.41 9.22
CA ILE A 389 -14.01 35.17 10.56
C ILE A 389 -14.56 36.16 11.58
N GLN A 390 -15.06 35.64 12.69
CA GLN A 390 -15.52 36.43 13.83
C GLN A 390 -14.51 36.34 14.95
N LYS A 391 -14.13 37.52 15.52
CA LYS A 391 -13.32 37.56 16.72
C LYS A 391 -14.21 37.38 17.95
N ILE A 392 -13.89 36.39 18.79
CA ILE A 392 -14.61 36.07 20.02
C ILE A 392 -13.62 36.12 21.19
N GLY A 393 -13.48 37.28 21.80
CA GLY A 393 -12.52 37.50 22.90
C GLY A 393 -11.08 37.14 22.46
N PRO A 394 -10.43 36.13 23.08
CA PRO A 394 -9.03 35.78 22.79
C PRO A 394 -8.82 34.82 21.61
N TYR A 395 -9.88 34.39 20.91
CA TYR A 395 -9.80 33.51 19.75
C TYR A 395 -10.67 34.00 18.60
N TYR A 396 -10.54 33.33 17.46
CA TYR A 396 -11.30 33.60 16.25
C TYR A 396 -12.13 32.37 15.88
N MET A 397 -13.32 32.59 15.30
CA MET A 397 -14.24 31.58 14.88
C MET A 397 -14.53 31.72 13.39
N LEU A 398 -14.36 30.63 12.64
CA LEU A 398 -14.70 30.49 11.23
C LEU A 398 -15.86 29.50 11.11
N PRO A 399 -17.06 29.91 10.70
CA PRO A 399 -18.14 28.98 10.41
C PRO A 399 -17.87 28.27 9.09
N ILE A 400 -17.78 26.95 9.12
CA ILE A 400 -17.60 26.10 7.91
C ILE A 400 -18.96 25.64 7.37
N SER A 401 -19.88 25.33 8.27
CA SER A 401 -21.25 24.97 7.95
C SER A 401 -22.18 25.33 9.11
N THR A 402 -23.46 25.09 8.97
CA THR A 402 -24.44 25.30 10.08
C THR A 402 -24.05 24.52 11.35
N ASN A 403 -23.40 23.38 11.19
CA ASN A 403 -23.10 22.46 12.30
C ASN A 403 -21.60 22.40 12.63
N MET A 404 -20.71 23.02 11.85
CA MET A 404 -19.27 22.96 12.07
C MET A 404 -18.66 24.35 12.11
N LYS A 405 -18.02 24.66 13.23
CA LYS A 405 -17.26 25.89 13.45
C LYS A 405 -15.82 25.53 13.78
N ILE A 406 -14.88 26.30 13.25
CA ILE A 406 -13.46 26.17 13.57
C ILE A 406 -13.08 27.33 14.48
N TYR A 407 -12.46 27.02 15.59
CA TYR A 407 -11.90 27.98 16.55
C TYR A 407 -10.40 27.99 16.41
N MET A 408 -9.79 29.16 16.34
CA MET A 408 -8.36 29.32 16.15
C MET A 408 -7.77 30.46 17.00
N THR A 409 -6.56 30.25 17.45
CA THR A 409 -5.82 31.29 18.20
C THR A 409 -4.32 31.15 17.96
N TYR A 410 -3.58 32.23 18.21
CA TYR A 410 -2.13 32.23 18.33
C TYR A 410 -1.76 32.71 19.73
N LYS A 411 -1.14 31.84 20.52
CA LYS A 411 -0.71 32.11 21.88
C LYS A 411 0.55 31.33 22.22
N ASN A 412 1.54 31.95 22.88
CA ASN A 412 2.78 31.29 23.31
C ASN A 412 3.53 30.58 22.17
N ASN A 413 3.64 31.22 21.02
CA ASN A 413 4.26 30.65 19.80
C ASN A 413 3.60 29.35 19.31
N LEU A 414 2.34 29.12 19.66
CA LEU A 414 1.55 27.99 19.16
C LEU A 414 0.32 28.54 18.43
N MET A 415 0.18 28.18 17.17
CA MET A 415 -1.09 28.29 16.46
C MET A 415 -1.92 27.04 16.83
N TYR A 416 -3.07 27.26 17.43
CA TYR A 416 -3.94 26.22 17.95
C TYR A 416 -5.31 26.32 17.31
N ILE A 417 -5.77 25.23 16.71
CA ILE A 417 -7.00 25.14 15.93
C ILE A 417 -7.79 23.93 16.41
N THR A 418 -9.09 24.08 16.60
CA THR A 418 -10.01 22.99 16.94
C THR A 418 -11.43 23.34 16.49
N ASN A 419 -12.28 22.35 16.31
CA ASN A 419 -13.71 22.57 16.10
C ASN A 419 -14.53 22.47 17.41
N ASN A 420 -13.87 22.35 18.56
CA ASN A 420 -14.51 22.27 19.88
C ASN A 420 -14.18 23.50 20.73
N GLN A 421 -15.18 24.30 21.05
CA GLN A 421 -15.04 25.52 21.82
C GLN A 421 -14.54 25.26 23.26
N SER A 422 -14.95 24.15 23.88
CA SER A 422 -14.51 23.79 25.23
C SER A 422 -13.00 23.51 25.27
N ILE A 423 -12.48 22.78 24.29
CA ILE A 423 -11.03 22.51 24.14
C ILE A 423 -10.26 23.82 23.89
N MET A 424 -10.79 24.73 23.06
CA MET A 424 -10.19 26.05 22.86
C MET A 424 -10.08 26.85 24.18
N ASN A 425 -11.16 26.86 24.98
CA ASN A 425 -11.18 27.53 26.28
C ASN A 425 -10.20 26.90 27.28
N GLN A 426 -10.08 25.56 27.31
CA GLN A 426 -9.08 24.85 28.13
C GLN A 426 -7.66 25.30 27.77
N TYR A 427 -7.33 25.32 26.48
CA TYR A 427 -6.03 25.80 26.02
C TYR A 427 -5.74 27.24 26.43
N LEU A 428 -6.69 28.14 26.21
CA LEU A 428 -6.53 29.57 26.53
C LEU A 428 -6.32 29.85 28.04
N ASN A 429 -6.94 29.02 28.88
CA ASN A 429 -6.79 29.11 30.34
C ASN A 429 -5.59 28.29 30.86
N ASN A 430 -4.74 27.75 29.97
CA ASN A 430 -3.62 26.86 30.31
C ASN A 430 -4.05 25.64 31.16
N MET A 431 -5.27 25.19 31.00
CA MET A 431 -5.77 24.01 31.69
C MET A 431 -5.20 22.75 30.99
N ILE A 432 -4.35 22.04 31.74
CA ILE A 432 -3.76 20.78 31.25
C ILE A 432 -4.52 19.65 31.91
N SER A 433 -5.14 18.79 31.12
CA SER A 433 -5.78 17.58 31.64
C SER A 433 -4.72 16.63 32.22
N SER A 434 -5.05 15.96 33.32
CA SER A 434 -4.22 14.86 33.86
C SER A 434 -4.06 13.73 32.85
N SER A 435 -5.05 13.54 31.96
CA SER A 435 -5.00 12.63 30.82
C SER A 435 -4.83 13.45 29.54
N ASN A 436 -3.61 13.62 29.09
CA ASN A 436 -3.24 14.35 27.89
C ASN A 436 -2.31 13.51 27.00
N PHE A 437 -1.99 14.00 25.79
CA PHE A 437 -1.21 13.22 24.83
C PHE A 437 0.17 12.79 25.38
N VAL A 438 0.81 13.58 26.21
CA VAL A 438 2.14 13.25 26.79
C VAL A 438 2.07 12.02 27.70
N THR A 439 0.91 11.76 28.32
CA THR A 439 0.68 10.58 29.16
C THR A 439 0.16 9.37 28.36
N SER A 440 -0.08 9.51 27.07
CA SER A 440 -0.52 8.42 26.20
C SER A 440 0.64 7.52 25.79
N GLU A 441 0.32 6.30 25.38
CA GLU A 441 1.28 5.36 24.81
C GLU A 441 1.92 5.88 23.51
N PHE A 442 1.22 6.78 22.80
CA PHE A 442 1.67 7.37 21.53
C PHE A 442 2.75 8.42 21.67
N ALA A 443 2.95 8.97 22.86
CA ALA A 443 3.95 10.03 23.11
C ALA A 443 5.38 9.57 22.78
N THR A 444 5.70 8.32 22.97
CA THR A 444 7.00 7.73 22.65
C THR A 444 7.35 7.82 21.15
N ASN A 445 6.33 7.88 20.28
CA ASN A 445 6.51 8.02 18.84
C ASN A 445 7.10 9.36 18.43
N ALA A 446 7.02 10.38 19.27
CA ALA A 446 7.61 11.69 19.04
C ALA A 446 9.16 11.71 19.06
N SER A 447 9.79 10.60 19.43
CA SER A 447 11.24 10.38 19.21
C SER A 447 11.60 10.32 17.72
N ASN A 448 10.61 10.11 16.84
CA ASN A 448 10.75 10.15 15.40
C ASN A 448 10.33 11.52 14.85
N PRO A 449 10.90 11.99 13.73
CA PRO A 449 10.51 13.26 13.11
C PRO A 449 9.10 13.25 12.50
N MET A 450 8.54 12.09 12.23
CA MET A 450 7.14 11.94 11.87
C MET A 450 6.59 10.64 12.43
N PHE A 451 5.38 10.71 12.93
CA PHE A 451 4.58 9.52 13.26
C PHE A 451 3.12 9.71 12.86
N GLY A 452 2.47 8.61 12.57
CA GLY A 452 1.03 8.52 12.36
C GLY A 452 0.45 7.38 13.17
N TYR A 453 -0.77 7.55 13.64
CA TYR A 453 -1.57 6.54 14.31
C TYR A 453 -3.01 6.65 13.81
N VAL A 454 -3.64 5.53 13.51
CA VAL A 454 -5.07 5.45 13.19
C VAL A 454 -5.67 4.25 13.92
N ASN A 455 -6.67 4.48 14.74
CA ASN A 455 -7.43 3.42 15.40
C ASN A 455 -8.30 2.68 14.37
N LEU A 456 -8.11 1.37 14.23
CA LEU A 456 -8.92 0.49 13.38
C LEU A 456 -9.88 -0.37 14.20
N ASN A 457 -9.84 -0.25 15.53
CA ASN A 457 -10.76 -0.95 16.40
C ASN A 457 -12.13 -0.30 16.38
N PHE A 458 -12.90 -0.64 15.35
CA PHE A 458 -14.21 -0.02 15.09
C PHE A 458 -15.20 -0.22 16.24
N ASP A 459 -15.01 -1.22 17.11
CA ASP A 459 -15.84 -1.44 18.29
C ASP A 459 -15.73 -0.30 19.31
N GLN A 460 -14.62 0.47 19.28
CA GLN A 460 -14.39 1.63 20.14
C GLN A 460 -15.05 2.93 19.63
N TYR A 461 -15.55 2.91 18.40
CA TYR A 461 -16.21 4.08 17.82
C TYR A 461 -17.68 4.16 18.24
N PRO A 462 -18.30 5.36 18.31
CA PRO A 462 -19.73 5.51 18.43
C PRO A 462 -20.48 4.71 17.36
N LYS A 463 -21.64 4.15 17.69
CA LYS A 463 -22.41 3.26 16.78
C LYS A 463 -22.71 3.91 15.42
N GLU A 464 -23.01 5.18 15.42
CA GLU A 464 -23.31 5.95 14.21
C GLU A 464 -22.08 6.08 13.32
N VAL A 465 -20.90 6.24 13.93
CA VAL A 465 -19.61 6.28 13.22
C VAL A 465 -19.28 4.91 12.65
N GLN A 466 -19.49 3.84 13.46
CA GLN A 466 -19.31 2.47 12.96
C GLN A 466 -20.18 2.22 11.72
N ASN A 467 -21.46 2.54 11.78
CA ASN A 467 -22.41 2.37 10.68
C ASN A 467 -21.95 3.18 9.44
N TYR A 468 -21.50 4.41 9.65
CA TYR A 468 -20.99 5.24 8.55
C TYR A 468 -19.74 4.63 7.90
N ILE A 469 -18.77 4.18 8.70
CA ILE A 469 -17.54 3.56 8.19
C ILE A 469 -17.85 2.27 7.41
N TYR A 470 -18.68 1.40 7.98
CA TYR A 470 -19.05 0.15 7.33
C TYR A 470 -19.79 0.36 6.00
N GLN A 471 -20.55 1.44 5.85
CA GLN A 471 -21.18 1.80 4.58
C GLN A 471 -20.19 2.25 3.50
N GLN A 472 -18.99 2.75 3.88
CA GLN A 472 -17.96 3.16 2.93
C GLN A 472 -17.07 1.99 2.47
N ILE A 473 -17.01 0.91 3.23
CA ILE A 473 -16.24 -0.29 2.89
C ILE A 473 -17.11 -1.19 2.00
N PRO A 474 -16.64 -1.65 0.85
CA PRO A 474 -17.37 -2.63 0.04
C PRO A 474 -17.82 -3.81 0.89
N PHE A 475 -19.14 -4.07 0.91
CA PHE A 475 -19.77 -5.12 1.74
C PHE A 475 -19.55 -4.98 3.27
N GLY A 476 -19.02 -3.85 3.74
CA GLY A 476 -18.72 -3.63 5.15
C GLY A 476 -19.93 -3.66 6.10
N ASN A 477 -21.15 -3.57 5.55
CA ASN A 477 -22.41 -3.69 6.29
C ASN A 477 -22.82 -5.15 6.58
N THR A 478 -22.12 -6.16 6.08
CA THR A 478 -22.39 -7.56 6.38
C THR A 478 -21.75 -7.96 7.71
N LYS A 479 -22.38 -8.88 8.44
CA LYS A 479 -21.86 -9.39 9.71
C LYS A 479 -20.52 -10.08 9.57
N GLU A 480 -20.32 -10.78 8.47
CA GLU A 480 -19.11 -11.53 8.15
C GLU A 480 -17.93 -10.56 7.98
N ILE A 481 -18.09 -9.51 7.18
CA ILE A 481 -17.04 -8.49 7.00
C ILE A 481 -16.76 -7.76 8.31
N GLN A 482 -17.80 -7.38 9.07
CA GLN A 482 -17.63 -6.73 10.37
C GLN A 482 -16.85 -7.61 11.33
N LYS A 483 -17.12 -8.93 11.37
CA LYS A 483 -16.38 -9.90 12.18
C LYS A 483 -14.89 -9.96 11.80
N VAL A 484 -14.57 -9.92 10.51
CA VAL A 484 -13.16 -9.91 10.08
C VAL A 484 -12.50 -8.59 10.40
N LEU A 485 -13.17 -7.46 10.13
CA LEU A 485 -12.65 -6.12 10.44
C LEU A 485 -12.43 -5.90 11.94
N SER A 486 -13.20 -6.58 12.79
CA SER A 486 -13.03 -6.49 14.24
C SER A 486 -11.71 -7.09 14.76
N ASN A 487 -10.95 -7.81 13.93
CA ASN A 487 -9.61 -8.29 14.28
C ASN A 487 -8.54 -7.20 14.19
N PHE A 488 -8.79 -6.10 13.52
CA PHE A 488 -7.84 -5.00 13.42
C PHE A 488 -7.92 -4.12 14.68
N ASP A 489 -6.76 -3.64 15.11
CA ASP A 489 -6.64 -2.79 16.30
C ASP A 489 -6.25 -1.36 15.91
N TYR A 490 -5.05 -1.14 15.38
CA TYR A 490 -4.63 0.17 14.91
C TYR A 490 -3.52 0.07 13.85
N ILE A 491 -3.27 1.18 13.16
CA ILE A 491 -2.09 1.36 12.30
C ILE A 491 -1.16 2.36 12.97
N ASP A 492 0.12 2.05 13.03
CA ASP A 492 1.17 3.03 13.28
C ASP A 492 2.11 3.17 12.08
N TYR A 493 2.66 4.37 11.92
CA TYR A 493 3.61 4.71 10.88
C TYR A 493 4.64 5.70 11.41
N ARG A 494 5.90 5.50 11.06
CA ARG A 494 7.02 6.32 11.54
C ARG A 494 8.01 6.59 10.42
N VAL A 495 8.49 7.81 10.38
CA VAL A 495 9.67 8.19 9.60
C VAL A 495 10.82 8.35 10.58
N SER A 496 11.85 7.52 10.47
CA SER A 496 12.99 7.60 11.38
C SER A 496 14.03 8.61 10.91
N ASN A 497 14.16 8.77 9.60
CA ASN A 497 15.08 9.72 8.95
C ASN A 497 14.74 9.84 7.46
N GLU A 498 15.59 10.53 6.69
CA GLU A 498 15.44 10.70 5.24
C GLU A 498 15.31 9.38 4.45
N TYR A 499 15.84 8.29 5.00
CA TYR A 499 16.03 7.04 4.27
C TYR A 499 15.15 5.88 4.76
N THR A 500 14.57 5.98 5.96
CA THR A 500 13.89 4.85 6.59
C THR A 500 12.51 5.22 7.11
N LYS A 501 11.53 4.45 6.68
CA LYS A 501 10.15 4.52 7.14
C LYS A 501 9.70 3.14 7.59
N THR A 502 8.94 3.09 8.66
CA THR A 502 8.37 1.84 9.18
C THR A 502 6.89 2.03 9.48
N GLY A 503 6.15 0.96 9.44
CA GLY A 503 4.77 0.98 9.87
C GLY A 503 4.28 -0.43 10.18
N LYS A 504 3.19 -0.49 10.89
CA LYS A 504 2.54 -1.75 11.25
C LYS A 504 1.03 -1.57 11.33
N ILE A 505 0.31 -2.48 10.72
CA ILE A 505 -1.11 -2.69 10.98
C ILE A 505 -1.18 -3.69 12.12
N HIS A 506 -1.55 -3.24 13.30
CA HIS A 506 -1.72 -4.09 14.48
C HIS A 506 -3.06 -4.80 14.42
N MET A 507 -3.05 -6.05 14.83
CA MET A 507 -4.24 -6.86 14.96
C MET A 507 -4.43 -7.26 16.41
N LYS A 508 -5.69 -7.41 16.82
CA LYS A 508 -6.00 -8.01 18.12
C LYS A 508 -5.39 -9.41 18.16
N LYS A 509 -4.87 -9.80 19.30
CA LYS A 509 -4.29 -11.13 19.47
C LYS A 509 -5.32 -12.19 19.10
N THR A 510 -5.00 -12.98 18.09
CA THR A 510 -5.76 -14.14 17.65
C THR A 510 -4.82 -15.34 17.60
N ASP A 511 -5.36 -16.53 17.48
CA ASP A 511 -4.63 -17.77 17.17
C ASP A 511 -4.20 -17.83 15.69
N LYS A 512 -4.67 -16.86 14.86
CA LYS A 512 -4.44 -16.80 13.42
C LYS A 512 -3.34 -15.81 13.07
N ASN A 513 -2.60 -16.13 12.01
CA ASN A 513 -1.68 -15.15 11.41
C ASN A 513 -2.47 -14.05 10.66
N SER A 514 -1.91 -12.85 10.61
CA SER A 514 -2.54 -11.72 9.90
C SER A 514 -2.85 -12.01 8.42
N LEU A 515 -2.04 -12.83 7.77
CA LEU A 515 -2.28 -13.24 6.37
C LEU A 515 -3.50 -14.15 6.26
N GLU A 516 -3.70 -15.08 7.18
CA GLU A 516 -4.91 -15.92 7.22
C GLU A 516 -6.16 -15.05 7.41
N VAL A 517 -6.10 -14.04 8.30
CA VAL A 517 -7.21 -13.12 8.50
C VAL A 517 -7.52 -12.31 7.22
N ILE A 518 -6.49 -11.89 6.48
CA ILE A 518 -6.68 -11.23 5.18
C ILE A 518 -7.36 -12.16 4.17
N PHE A 519 -6.94 -13.42 4.09
CA PHE A 519 -7.58 -14.38 3.19
C PHE A 519 -9.04 -14.62 3.55
N LEU A 520 -9.39 -14.68 4.83
CA LEU A 520 -10.79 -14.76 5.26
C LEU A 520 -11.59 -13.54 4.83
N LEU A 521 -11.03 -12.32 4.95
CA LEU A 521 -11.67 -11.09 4.48
C LEU A 521 -11.90 -11.11 2.97
N LEU A 522 -10.88 -11.51 2.21
CA LEU A 522 -10.96 -11.62 0.75
C LEU A 522 -11.97 -12.68 0.32
N ASP A 523 -12.04 -13.79 1.04
CA ASP A 523 -12.98 -14.88 0.79
C ASP A 523 -14.44 -14.44 0.98
N GLU A 524 -14.73 -13.74 2.06
CA GLU A 524 -16.05 -13.19 2.31
C GLU A 524 -16.44 -12.13 1.29
N ALA A 525 -15.54 -11.19 0.97
CA ALA A 525 -15.78 -10.18 -0.05
C ALA A 525 -16.04 -10.81 -1.44
N TYR A 526 -15.23 -11.79 -1.82
CA TYR A 526 -15.39 -12.52 -3.07
C TYR A 526 -16.72 -13.26 -3.16
N SER A 527 -17.12 -13.93 -2.07
CA SER A 527 -18.38 -14.67 -1.98
C SER A 527 -19.58 -13.76 -2.17
N LEU A 528 -19.56 -12.58 -1.55
CA LEU A 528 -20.63 -11.59 -1.67
C LEU A 528 -20.73 -11.04 -3.10
N PHE A 529 -19.59 -10.75 -3.71
CA PHE A 529 -19.52 -10.26 -5.09
C PHE A 529 -20.06 -11.30 -6.09
N PHE A 530 -19.68 -12.57 -5.92
CA PHE A 530 -20.09 -13.66 -6.79
C PHE A 530 -21.61 -13.92 -6.70
N ASN A 531 -22.16 -13.91 -5.49
CA ASN A 531 -23.59 -14.10 -5.27
C ASN A 531 -24.43 -12.97 -5.91
N GLN A 532 -23.95 -11.72 -5.84
CA GLN A 532 -24.62 -10.60 -6.51
C GLN A 532 -24.60 -10.71 -8.04
N ALA A 533 -23.47 -11.12 -8.60
CA ALA A 533 -23.33 -11.33 -10.04
C ALA A 533 -24.25 -12.45 -10.57
N GLN A 534 -24.45 -13.51 -9.79
CA GLN A 534 -25.39 -14.59 -10.14
C GLN A 534 -26.86 -14.11 -10.07
N GLN A 535 -27.22 -13.32 -9.10
CA GLN A 535 -28.58 -12.76 -8.98
C GLN A 535 -28.93 -11.80 -10.12
N GLN A 536 -27.94 -11.04 -10.63
CA GLN A 536 -28.15 -10.16 -11.78
C GLN A 536 -28.24 -10.90 -13.12
N ASN A 537 -27.65 -12.08 -13.24
CA ASN A 537 -27.69 -12.89 -14.47
C ASN A 537 -28.86 -13.90 -14.47
N GLY A 538 -29.56 -14.08 -13.36
CA GLY A 538 -30.70 -14.99 -13.21
C GLY A 538 -32.09 -14.32 -13.40
N ASN A 539 -32.12 -13.01 -13.56
CA ASN A 539 -33.28 -12.22 -13.97
C ASN A 539 -33.12 -11.77 -15.43
#